data_ef01d9b521fbfb5ccf4cde1111b58912
#
_entry.id   ef01d9b521fbfb5ccf4cde1111b58912
#
_cell.length_a   1.000
_cell.length_b   1.000
_cell.length_c   1.000
_cell.angle_alpha   90.00
_cell.angle_beta   90.00
_cell.angle_gamma   90.00
#
_symmetry.space_group_name_H-M   'P 1'
#
loop_
_entity.id
_entity.type
_entity.pdbx_description
1 polymer ?
#
loop_
_entity_poly.entity_id
_entity_poly.type
_entity_poly.pdbx_seq_one_letter_code
_entity_poly.pdbx_strand_id
1 'polypeptide(L)'
;MAIFTGAGVAIVTPFNEDGSINYDRLDELIEFHCEHKTDSIVICGTTGESATMTEEEHMQCVKFTIDRVNKRVPVIAGTGSNCTRTAIDMSKEASEYGADGLLLVTPYYNKATQNGLIGHFSAVAKEVTAPIIMYSVASRTGCNIEPATAAKLVKEVDNIVGIKEASGNISQVAKIMNLT
;
A
#
# COMPACT_ATOMS: atom_id res chain seq x y z
N MET A 1 12.37 -2.00 -12.06
CA MET A 1 13.30 -1.31 -11.13
C MET A 1 12.62 -1.19 -9.79
N ALA A 2 13.31 -1.42 -8.67
CA ALA A 2 12.71 -1.26 -7.34
C ALA A 2 12.31 0.20 -7.10
N ILE A 3 11.18 0.45 -6.40
CA ILE A 3 10.72 1.81 -6.05
C ILE A 3 11.73 2.45 -5.09
N PHE A 4 12.25 1.67 -4.16
CA PHE A 4 13.30 2.05 -3.21
C PHE A 4 14.12 0.83 -2.80
N THR A 5 15.24 1.08 -2.13
CA THR A 5 16.07 0.04 -1.50
C THR A 5 16.36 0.50 -0.07
N GLY A 6 16.15 -0.37 0.91
CA GLY A 6 16.38 -0.07 2.33
C GLY A 6 15.09 -0.17 3.16
N ALA A 7 14.92 0.74 4.12
CA ALA A 7 13.83 0.73 5.08
C ALA A 7 12.64 1.58 4.64
N GLY A 8 11.50 0.92 4.39
CA GLY A 8 10.21 1.58 4.19
C GLY A 8 9.40 1.59 5.49
N VAL A 9 9.08 2.77 6.03
CA VAL A 9 8.28 2.89 7.24
C VAL A 9 6.79 2.95 6.93
N ALA A 10 6.00 2.08 7.57
CA ALA A 10 4.56 2.25 7.63
C ALA A 10 4.26 3.23 8.78
N ILE A 11 4.08 4.51 8.45
CA ILE A 11 3.90 5.59 9.41
C ILE A 11 2.52 5.51 10.07
N VAL A 12 2.41 5.94 11.33
CA VAL A 12 1.13 6.10 12.03
C VAL A 12 0.42 7.36 11.55
N THR A 13 -0.89 7.42 11.72
CA THR A 13 -1.68 8.64 11.54
C THR A 13 -2.00 9.21 12.92
N PRO A 14 -1.48 10.39 13.28
CA PRO A 14 -1.85 11.04 14.53
C PRO A 14 -3.28 11.57 14.46
N PHE A 15 -4.06 11.40 15.53
CA PHE A 15 -5.40 11.94 15.66
C PHE A 15 -5.49 12.91 16.81
N ASN A 16 -6.37 13.89 16.70
CA ASN A 16 -6.80 14.77 17.80
C ASN A 16 -7.79 14.03 18.70
N GLU A 17 -8.11 14.61 19.86
CA GLU A 17 -9.07 14.03 20.81
C GLU A 17 -10.50 13.90 20.22
N ASP A 18 -10.84 14.73 19.25
CA ASP A 18 -12.13 14.68 18.53
C ASP A 18 -12.17 13.65 17.38
N GLY A 19 -11.05 12.94 17.15
CA GLY A 19 -10.91 11.94 16.11
C GLY A 19 -10.48 12.48 14.73
N SER A 20 -10.34 13.78 14.56
CA SER A 20 -9.80 14.35 13.32
C SER A 20 -8.29 14.09 13.18
N ILE A 21 -7.77 14.09 11.95
CA ILE A 21 -6.33 13.90 11.70
C ILE A 21 -5.56 15.13 12.20
N ASN A 22 -4.51 14.89 12.98
CA ASN A 22 -3.60 15.93 13.46
C ASN A 22 -2.46 16.12 12.46
N TYR A 23 -2.66 17.02 11.50
CA TYR A 23 -1.70 17.27 10.43
C TYR A 23 -0.39 17.90 10.93
N ASP A 24 -0.40 18.70 12.02
CA ASP A 24 0.82 19.27 12.58
C ASP A 24 1.73 18.16 13.13
N ARG A 25 1.16 17.17 13.82
CA ARG A 25 1.92 16.02 14.33
C ARG A 25 2.33 15.08 13.20
N LEU A 26 1.52 14.93 12.16
CA LEU A 26 1.90 14.16 10.98
C LEU A 26 3.08 14.81 10.26
N ASP A 27 3.09 16.13 10.16
CA ASP A 27 4.20 16.89 9.61
C ASP A 27 5.51 16.62 10.36
N GLU A 28 5.50 16.74 11.70
CA GLU A 28 6.67 16.44 12.54
C GLU A 28 7.20 15.02 12.31
N LEU A 29 6.30 14.02 12.16
CA LEU A 29 6.70 12.64 11.90
C LEU A 29 7.32 12.48 10.51
N ILE A 30 6.77 13.15 9.50
CA ILE A 30 7.32 13.13 8.13
C ILE A 30 8.72 13.74 8.14
N GLU A 31 8.91 14.90 8.76
CA GLU A 31 10.21 15.54 8.88
C GLU A 31 11.21 14.64 9.60
N PHE A 32 10.82 14.06 10.74
CA PHE A 32 11.66 13.10 11.45
C PHE A 32 12.18 11.98 10.52
N HIS A 33 11.31 11.36 9.73
CA HIS A 33 11.71 10.29 8.84
C HIS A 33 12.60 10.76 7.68
N CYS A 34 12.31 11.92 7.11
CA CYS A 34 13.14 12.50 6.05
C CYS A 34 14.56 12.85 6.55
N GLU A 35 14.68 13.36 7.78
CA GLU A 35 15.97 13.72 8.38
C GLU A 35 16.78 12.50 8.85
N HIS A 36 16.11 11.41 9.25
CA HIS A 36 16.73 10.21 9.82
C HIS A 36 16.97 9.09 8.80
N LYS A 37 17.03 9.42 7.50
CA LYS A 37 17.41 8.50 6.42
C LYS A 37 16.48 7.29 6.27
N THR A 38 15.18 7.48 6.49
CA THR A 38 14.18 6.50 6.06
C THR A 38 14.14 6.50 4.53
N ASP A 39 14.20 5.33 3.91
CA ASP A 39 14.31 5.22 2.45
C ASP A 39 12.96 5.34 1.72
N SER A 40 11.85 5.15 2.41
CA SER A 40 10.50 5.42 1.88
C SER A 40 9.47 5.52 3.00
N ILE A 41 8.37 6.24 2.75
CA ILE A 41 7.22 6.36 3.66
C ILE A 41 6.01 5.66 3.04
N VAL A 42 5.39 4.76 3.80
CA VAL A 42 4.09 4.14 3.45
C VAL A 42 3.01 4.83 4.28
N ILE A 43 2.18 5.63 3.63
CA ILE A 43 1.07 6.36 4.27
C ILE A 43 -0.24 5.59 4.13
N CYS A 44 -1.12 5.72 5.10
CA CYS A 44 -2.44 5.10 5.13
C CYS A 44 -2.40 3.58 4.88
N GLY A 45 -1.34 2.92 5.37
CA GLY A 45 -1.32 1.46 5.52
C GLY A 45 -2.10 1.03 6.78
N THR A 46 -2.01 -0.25 7.14
CA THR A 46 -2.65 -0.79 8.36
C THR A 46 -2.19 -0.09 9.64
N THR A 47 -0.89 0.23 9.73
CA THR A 47 -0.33 0.97 10.87
C THR A 47 -0.86 2.41 10.95
N GLY A 48 -1.16 3.01 9.80
CA GLY A 48 -1.78 4.32 9.70
C GLY A 48 -3.30 4.33 9.90
N GLU A 49 -3.88 3.21 10.35
CA GLU A 49 -5.30 3.09 10.72
C GLU A 49 -6.28 3.48 9.60
N SER A 50 -5.90 3.22 8.33
CA SER A 50 -6.73 3.56 7.17
C SER A 50 -8.17 3.05 7.24
N ALA A 51 -8.42 1.94 7.95
CA ALA A 51 -9.76 1.37 8.10
C ALA A 51 -10.69 2.19 9.02
N THR A 52 -10.17 3.17 9.77
CA THR A 52 -10.95 4.03 10.68
C THR A 52 -11.23 5.42 10.08
N MET A 53 -10.72 5.69 8.89
CA MET A 53 -10.90 6.95 8.16
C MET A 53 -12.04 6.83 7.14
N THR A 54 -12.70 7.94 6.86
CA THR A 54 -13.50 8.07 5.64
C THR A 54 -12.58 8.06 4.40
N GLU A 55 -13.10 7.75 3.22
CA GLU A 55 -12.30 7.80 1.99
C GLU A 55 -11.73 9.21 1.74
N GLU A 56 -12.48 10.25 2.07
CA GLU A 56 -12.03 11.64 1.95
C GLU A 56 -10.86 11.97 2.88
N GLU A 57 -10.95 11.64 4.17
CA GLU A 57 -9.86 11.81 5.14
C GLU A 57 -8.62 11.04 4.72
N HIS A 58 -8.80 9.80 4.25
CA HIS A 58 -7.72 8.95 3.76
C HIS A 58 -6.98 9.62 2.60
N MET A 59 -7.70 10.08 1.58
CA MET A 59 -7.10 10.69 0.41
C MET A 59 -6.49 12.06 0.71
N GLN A 60 -7.08 12.84 1.60
CA GLN A 60 -6.47 14.08 2.11
C GLN A 60 -5.15 13.81 2.85
N CYS A 61 -5.09 12.76 3.68
CA CYS A 61 -3.88 12.34 4.38
C CYS A 61 -2.77 11.91 3.41
N VAL A 62 -3.12 11.15 2.37
CA VAL A 62 -2.21 10.75 1.28
C VAL A 62 -1.66 12.00 0.57
N LYS A 63 -2.54 12.90 0.15
CA LYS A 63 -2.14 14.14 -0.53
C LYS A 63 -1.22 15.00 0.33
N PHE A 64 -1.59 15.24 1.58
CA PHE A 64 -0.78 16.00 2.53
C PHE A 64 0.63 15.42 2.65
N THR A 65 0.72 14.08 2.81
CA THR A 65 2.02 13.41 2.95
C THR A 65 2.89 13.56 1.68
N ILE A 66 2.30 13.40 0.49
CA ILE A 66 3.02 13.57 -0.78
C ILE A 66 3.54 14.99 -0.92
N ASP A 67 2.68 15.98 -0.69
CA ASP A 67 3.04 17.39 -0.78
C ASP A 67 4.14 17.74 0.24
N ARG A 68 4.03 17.25 1.46
CA ARG A 68 4.99 17.55 2.54
C ARG A 68 6.33 16.87 2.35
N VAL A 69 6.35 15.61 1.92
CA VAL A 69 7.59 14.89 1.59
C VAL A 69 8.31 15.56 0.41
N ASN A 70 7.57 16.11 -0.54
CA ASN A 70 8.12 16.86 -1.68
C ASN A 70 9.29 16.13 -2.38
N LYS A 71 9.10 14.86 -2.70
CA LYS A 71 10.07 14.01 -3.41
C LYS A 71 11.41 13.78 -2.71
N ARG A 72 11.55 14.10 -1.43
CA ARG A 72 12.78 13.82 -0.65
C ARG A 72 13.01 12.31 -0.47
N VAL A 73 11.94 11.56 -0.33
CA VAL A 73 11.90 10.09 -0.32
C VAL A 73 10.66 9.61 -1.07
N PRO A 74 10.63 8.38 -1.60
CA PRO A 74 9.42 7.82 -2.19
C PRO A 74 8.27 7.73 -1.20
N VAL A 75 7.07 8.12 -1.63
CA VAL A 75 5.81 7.94 -0.89
C VAL A 75 4.99 6.84 -1.53
N ILE A 76 4.67 5.82 -0.74
CA ILE A 76 3.83 4.69 -1.14
C ILE A 76 2.47 4.85 -0.47
N ALA A 77 1.42 5.04 -1.26
CA ALA A 77 0.06 5.20 -0.75
C ALA A 77 -0.63 3.85 -0.55
N GLY A 78 -1.17 3.62 0.63
CA GLY A 78 -2.07 2.48 0.88
C GLY A 78 -3.44 2.77 0.27
N THR A 79 -3.79 2.10 -0.83
CA THR A 79 -5.06 2.31 -1.56
C THR A 79 -5.88 1.04 -1.72
N GLY A 80 -5.47 -0.05 -1.06
CA GLY A 80 -6.19 -1.32 -1.11
C GLY A 80 -7.54 -1.27 -0.39
N SER A 81 -8.53 -1.90 -0.98
CA SER A 81 -9.89 -2.05 -0.44
C SER A 81 -10.42 -3.44 -0.74
N ASN A 82 -11.41 -3.90 0.02
CA ASN A 82 -12.16 -5.11 -0.30
C ASN A 82 -13.19 -4.90 -1.43
N CYS A 83 -13.44 -3.65 -1.81
CA CYS A 83 -14.21 -3.26 -2.98
C CYS A 83 -13.23 -2.88 -4.11
N THR A 84 -13.26 -3.63 -5.22
CA THR A 84 -12.36 -3.38 -6.36
C THR A 84 -12.53 -1.97 -6.94
N ARG A 85 -13.75 -1.45 -6.99
CA ARG A 85 -14.03 -0.09 -7.49
C ARG A 85 -13.35 0.96 -6.59
N THR A 86 -13.56 0.89 -5.29
CA THR A 86 -12.92 1.80 -4.33
C THR A 86 -11.39 1.71 -4.43
N ALA A 87 -10.82 0.50 -4.56
CA ALA A 87 -9.38 0.36 -4.76
C ALA A 87 -8.89 1.02 -6.06
N ILE A 88 -9.67 0.95 -7.14
CA ILE A 88 -9.37 1.65 -8.40
C ILE A 88 -9.42 3.16 -8.21
N ASP A 89 -10.51 3.68 -7.64
CA ASP A 89 -10.74 5.11 -7.50
C ASP A 89 -9.65 5.75 -6.63
N MET A 90 -9.36 5.19 -5.46
CA MET A 90 -8.29 5.66 -4.58
C MET A 90 -6.90 5.54 -5.22
N SER A 91 -6.64 4.48 -5.99
CA SER A 91 -5.35 4.28 -6.67
C SER A 91 -5.12 5.30 -7.78
N LYS A 92 -6.16 5.67 -8.53
CA LYS A 92 -6.12 6.73 -9.54
C LYS A 92 -5.83 8.07 -8.88
N GLU A 93 -6.58 8.42 -7.86
CA GLU A 93 -6.43 9.68 -7.13
C GLU A 93 -5.04 9.81 -6.49
N ALA A 94 -4.53 8.76 -5.82
CA ALA A 94 -3.17 8.75 -5.28
C ALA A 94 -2.10 8.91 -6.36
N SER A 95 -2.31 8.31 -7.54
CA SER A 95 -1.41 8.47 -8.68
C SER A 95 -1.43 9.89 -9.23
N GLU A 96 -2.59 10.53 -9.29
CA GLU A 96 -2.75 11.93 -9.69
C GLU A 96 -2.07 12.89 -8.70
N TYR A 97 -2.09 12.59 -7.41
CA TYR A 97 -1.34 13.33 -6.38
C TYR A 97 0.18 13.12 -6.47
N GLY A 98 0.64 12.14 -7.24
CA GLY A 98 2.05 11.88 -7.48
C GLY A 98 2.69 10.88 -6.51
N ALA A 99 1.93 9.92 -5.99
CA ALA A 99 2.48 8.79 -5.24
C ALA A 99 3.50 8.02 -6.09
N ASP A 100 4.63 7.65 -5.47
CA ASP A 100 5.70 6.92 -6.16
C ASP A 100 5.43 5.41 -6.24
N GLY A 101 4.43 4.93 -5.50
CA GLY A 101 3.93 3.57 -5.53
C GLY A 101 2.62 3.41 -4.76
N LEU A 102 1.95 2.30 -5.00
CA LEU A 102 0.67 1.95 -4.37
C LEU A 102 0.82 0.66 -3.59
N LEU A 103 0.33 0.62 -2.35
CA LEU A 103 0.26 -0.58 -1.53
C LEU A 103 -1.17 -1.09 -1.49
N LEU A 104 -1.42 -2.22 -2.13
CA LEU A 104 -2.76 -2.82 -2.22
C LEU A 104 -2.85 -4.05 -1.30
N VAL A 105 -3.55 -3.91 -0.18
CA VAL A 105 -3.89 -5.06 0.67
C VAL A 105 -4.88 -5.98 -0.05
N THR A 106 -4.80 -7.29 0.20
CA THR A 106 -5.82 -8.23 -0.29
C THR A 106 -7.22 -7.82 0.15
N PRO A 107 -8.26 -8.05 -0.69
CA PRO A 107 -9.65 -7.90 -0.23
C PRO A 107 -9.85 -8.62 1.10
N TYR A 108 -10.19 -7.86 2.13
CA TYR A 108 -10.46 -8.35 3.48
C TYR A 108 -11.94 -8.66 3.65
N TYR A 109 -12.28 -9.53 4.60
CA TYR A 109 -13.64 -9.92 4.96
C TYR A 109 -14.32 -10.87 3.97
N ASN A 110 -14.36 -10.55 2.66
CA ASN A 110 -15.06 -11.30 1.59
C ASN A 110 -14.33 -12.58 1.13
N LYS A 111 -13.14 -12.89 1.65
CA LYS A 111 -12.40 -14.16 1.41
C LYS A 111 -12.27 -14.52 -0.06
N ALA A 112 -11.66 -13.63 -0.84
CA ALA A 112 -11.44 -13.85 -2.27
C ALA A 112 -10.67 -15.15 -2.56
N THR A 113 -11.03 -15.83 -3.64
CA THR A 113 -10.26 -16.97 -4.18
C THR A 113 -8.99 -16.45 -4.88
N GLN A 114 -8.02 -17.34 -5.19
CA GLN A 114 -6.81 -16.94 -5.92
C GLN A 114 -7.13 -16.32 -7.28
N ASN A 115 -8.09 -16.85 -8.02
CA ASN A 115 -8.55 -16.24 -9.27
C ASN A 115 -9.25 -14.88 -9.03
N GLY A 116 -9.97 -14.74 -7.93
CA GLY A 116 -10.55 -13.46 -7.51
C GLY A 116 -9.47 -12.43 -7.20
N LEU A 117 -8.36 -12.82 -6.54
CA LEU A 117 -7.20 -11.95 -6.29
C LEU A 117 -6.54 -11.52 -7.60
N ILE A 118 -6.33 -12.46 -8.55
CA ILE A 118 -5.78 -12.15 -9.87
C ILE A 118 -6.67 -11.10 -10.55
N GLY A 119 -7.99 -11.33 -10.59
CA GLY A 119 -8.94 -10.38 -11.18
C GLY A 119 -8.91 -9.01 -10.51
N HIS A 120 -8.90 -8.97 -9.18
CA HIS A 120 -8.87 -7.74 -8.39
C HIS A 120 -7.62 -6.90 -8.66
N PHE A 121 -6.44 -7.47 -8.47
CA PHE A 121 -5.18 -6.75 -8.69
C PHE A 121 -4.98 -6.33 -10.14
N SER A 122 -5.33 -7.21 -11.10
CA SER A 122 -5.25 -6.87 -12.52
C SER A 122 -6.22 -5.76 -12.92
N ALA A 123 -7.41 -5.68 -12.29
CA ALA A 123 -8.36 -4.61 -12.57
C ALA A 123 -7.82 -3.25 -12.10
N VAL A 124 -7.24 -3.19 -10.90
CA VAL A 124 -6.60 -1.94 -10.42
C VAL A 124 -5.40 -1.57 -11.29
N ALA A 125 -4.54 -2.54 -11.59
CA ALA A 125 -3.33 -2.32 -12.37
C ALA A 125 -3.58 -1.75 -13.78
N LYS A 126 -4.69 -2.10 -14.40
CA LYS A 126 -5.10 -1.57 -15.72
C LYS A 126 -5.45 -0.08 -15.72
N GLU A 127 -5.87 0.43 -14.58
CA GLU A 127 -6.38 1.80 -14.44
C GLU A 127 -5.32 2.81 -13.99
N VAL A 128 -4.12 2.33 -13.60
CA VAL A 128 -3.02 3.16 -13.13
C VAL A 128 -1.70 2.77 -13.80
N THR A 129 -0.79 3.74 -13.88
CA THR A 129 0.60 3.48 -14.33
C THR A 129 1.58 3.39 -13.17
N ALA A 130 1.19 3.85 -11.98
CA ALA A 130 2.01 3.80 -10.78
C ALA A 130 2.37 2.34 -10.41
N PRO A 131 3.59 2.10 -9.91
CA PRO A 131 4.00 0.77 -9.44
C PRO A 131 3.14 0.28 -8.28
N ILE A 132 2.72 -0.98 -8.33
CA ILE A 132 1.88 -1.61 -7.32
C ILE A 132 2.70 -2.63 -6.53
N ILE A 133 2.60 -2.54 -5.20
CA ILE A 133 3.08 -3.55 -4.25
C ILE A 133 1.83 -4.26 -3.70
N MET A 134 1.68 -5.53 -3.97
CA MET A 134 0.64 -6.36 -3.34
C MET A 134 0.94 -6.51 -1.85
N TYR A 135 -0.09 -6.56 -1.01
CA TYR A 135 0.09 -6.76 0.43
C TYR A 135 -0.72 -7.96 0.93
N SER A 136 0.01 -9.00 1.36
CA SER A 136 -0.54 -10.23 1.91
C SER A 136 -0.38 -10.25 3.43
N VAL A 137 -1.51 -10.16 4.16
CA VAL A 137 -1.56 -10.18 5.64
C VAL A 137 -2.75 -11.02 6.10
N ALA A 138 -2.67 -12.33 5.85
CA ALA A 138 -3.77 -13.27 6.05
C ALA A 138 -4.37 -13.27 7.47
N SER A 139 -3.55 -12.97 8.49
CA SER A 139 -4.01 -12.85 9.89
C SER A 139 -5.01 -11.72 10.13
N ARG A 140 -5.02 -10.69 9.26
CA ARG A 140 -5.95 -9.56 9.35
C ARG A 140 -7.06 -9.63 8.31
N THR A 141 -6.76 -10.13 7.12
CA THR A 141 -7.70 -10.11 5.99
C THR A 141 -8.51 -11.41 5.85
N GLY A 142 -8.03 -12.51 6.44
CA GLY A 142 -8.57 -13.84 6.19
C GLY A 142 -8.31 -14.36 4.77
N CYS A 143 -7.39 -13.72 4.04
CA CYS A 143 -7.08 -14.01 2.63
C CYS A 143 -5.57 -13.97 2.41
N ASN A 144 -5.01 -15.08 1.91
CA ASN A 144 -3.58 -15.21 1.61
C ASN A 144 -3.34 -15.13 0.10
N ILE A 145 -2.28 -14.45 -0.31
CA ILE A 145 -1.78 -14.54 -1.68
C ILE A 145 -0.83 -15.75 -1.75
N GLU A 146 -1.21 -16.78 -2.47
CA GLU A 146 -0.35 -17.94 -2.64
C GLU A 146 0.88 -17.61 -3.51
N PRO A 147 2.04 -18.27 -3.31
CA PRO A 147 3.25 -18.00 -4.10
C PRO A 147 3.05 -18.06 -5.61
N ALA A 148 2.25 -19.03 -6.09
CA ALA A 148 1.93 -19.16 -7.53
C ALA A 148 1.11 -17.98 -8.04
N THR A 149 0.18 -17.47 -7.23
CA THR A 149 -0.63 -16.29 -7.57
C THR A 149 0.23 -15.03 -7.62
N ALA A 150 1.10 -14.83 -6.63
CA ALA A 150 2.05 -13.71 -6.62
C ALA A 150 2.96 -13.74 -7.86
N ALA A 151 3.55 -14.90 -8.15
CA ALA A 151 4.43 -15.08 -9.30
C ALA A 151 3.70 -14.83 -10.63
N LYS A 152 2.45 -15.29 -10.75
CA LYS A 152 1.63 -15.05 -11.94
C LYS A 152 1.38 -13.55 -12.15
N LEU A 153 0.94 -12.84 -11.10
CA LEU A 153 0.65 -11.41 -11.18
C LEU A 153 1.90 -10.60 -11.56
N VAL A 154 3.04 -10.85 -10.92
CA VAL A 154 4.29 -10.14 -11.23
C VAL A 154 4.78 -10.41 -12.66
N LYS A 155 4.53 -11.60 -13.22
CA LYS A 155 4.94 -11.96 -14.58
C LYS A 155 4.02 -11.45 -15.67
N GLU A 156 2.72 -11.35 -15.39
CA GLU A 156 1.69 -11.04 -16.39
C GLU A 156 1.21 -9.58 -16.36
N VAL A 157 1.58 -8.81 -15.30
CA VAL A 157 1.10 -7.44 -15.10
C VAL A 157 2.29 -6.52 -14.80
N ASP A 158 2.68 -5.74 -15.78
CA ASP A 158 3.94 -4.99 -15.83
C ASP A 158 4.16 -4.02 -14.64
N ASN A 159 3.09 -3.39 -14.14
CA ASN A 159 3.16 -2.44 -13.05
C ASN A 159 2.93 -3.07 -11.66
N ILE A 160 2.75 -4.39 -11.55
CA ILE A 160 2.83 -5.09 -10.27
C ILE A 160 4.30 -5.48 -10.05
N VAL A 161 4.98 -4.74 -9.17
CA VAL A 161 6.45 -4.79 -9.05
C VAL A 161 6.95 -5.52 -7.81
N GLY A 162 6.04 -5.93 -6.92
CA GLY A 162 6.46 -6.60 -5.69
C GLY A 162 5.31 -7.02 -4.78
N ILE A 163 5.70 -7.63 -3.66
CA ILE A 163 4.78 -8.05 -2.61
C ILE A 163 5.36 -7.69 -1.23
N LYS A 164 4.53 -7.08 -0.38
CA LYS A 164 4.76 -7.01 1.06
C LYS A 164 4.16 -8.27 1.68
N GLU A 165 5.02 -9.23 2.00
CA GLU A 165 4.62 -10.51 2.58
C GLU A 165 4.64 -10.43 4.12
N ALA A 166 3.48 -10.56 4.74
CA ALA A 166 3.29 -10.44 6.18
C ALA A 166 2.47 -11.59 6.79
N SER A 167 2.53 -12.78 6.17
CA SER A 167 1.87 -13.98 6.71
C SER A 167 2.54 -14.55 7.96
N GLY A 168 3.81 -14.19 8.21
CA GLY A 168 4.66 -14.80 9.24
C GLY A 168 5.23 -16.16 8.82
N ASN A 169 5.01 -16.60 7.57
CA ASN A 169 5.48 -17.88 7.06
C ASN A 169 6.73 -17.70 6.18
N ILE A 170 7.91 -17.88 6.75
CA ILE A 170 9.18 -17.70 6.04
C ILE A 170 9.33 -18.66 4.85
N SER A 171 8.71 -19.85 4.91
CA SER A 171 8.71 -20.79 3.79
C SER A 171 7.91 -20.26 2.60
N GLN A 172 6.84 -19.48 2.85
CA GLN A 172 6.11 -18.81 1.80
C GLN A 172 6.95 -17.71 1.13
N VAL A 173 7.67 -16.92 1.94
CA VAL A 173 8.62 -15.91 1.43
C VAL A 173 9.65 -16.55 0.50
N ALA A 174 10.31 -17.62 0.94
CA ALA A 174 11.29 -18.34 0.13
C ALA A 174 10.70 -18.90 -1.18
N LYS A 175 9.47 -19.40 -1.15
CA LYS A 175 8.77 -19.88 -2.36
C LYS A 175 8.48 -18.74 -3.34
N ILE A 176 8.03 -17.58 -2.86
CA ILE A 176 7.78 -16.41 -3.69
C ILE A 176 9.09 -15.99 -4.37
N MET A 177 10.16 -15.80 -3.59
CA MET A 177 11.47 -15.41 -4.12
C MET A 177 12.03 -16.40 -5.18
N ASN A 178 11.74 -17.68 -5.05
CA ASN A 178 12.17 -18.68 -6.03
C ASN A 178 11.34 -18.68 -7.33
N LEU A 179 10.12 -18.12 -7.29
CA LEU A 179 9.20 -18.11 -8.42
C LEU A 179 9.20 -16.77 -9.18
N THR A 180 9.71 -15.70 -8.59
CA THR A 180 9.76 -14.34 -9.14
C THR A 180 11.20 -13.91 -9.41
#